data_3ae9f2275c0b2dd02214eac4d78c52aa
#
_entry.id   3ae9f2275c0b2dd02214eac4d78c52aa
#
_cell.length_a   1.000
_cell.length_b   1.000
_cell.length_c   1.000
_cell.angle_alpha   90.00
_cell.angle_beta   90.00
_cell.angle_gamma   90.00
#
_symmetry.space_group_name_H-M   'P 1'
#
loop_
_entity.id
_entity.type
_entity.pdbx_description
1 polymer ?
#
loop_
_entity_poly.entity_id
_entity_poly.type
_entity_poly.pdbx_seq_one_letter_code
_entity_poly.pdbx_strand_id
1 'polypeptide(L)'
;MAQAACGYHPLYGQSQTLAVSVAAGQVLVPNTNAVQAALGGARAELAAAGRLASASAFPRLTVDVLRVDEVSRAIHVQAGQPSAAGMGVAVVVRARLQESAEQEPTLDTGDVRRAVQISGDADPRVDGAVYDQALRAAAERAGRAAARIALGVPEPSDEAP
;
A
#
# COMPACT_ATOMS: atom_id res chain seq x y z
N MET A 1 30.93 35.69 -4.04
CA MET A 1 29.50 35.56 -3.81
C MET A 1 29.19 34.10 -3.51
N ALA A 2 28.88 33.78 -2.24
CA ALA A 2 28.58 32.43 -1.81
C ALA A 2 27.07 32.19 -2.05
N GLN A 3 26.71 31.26 -2.93
CA GLN A 3 25.34 30.80 -3.10
C GLN A 3 24.99 29.87 -1.94
N ALA A 4 24.06 30.30 -1.09
CA ALA A 4 23.45 29.44 -0.11
C ALA A 4 22.59 28.40 -0.86
N ALA A 5 23.08 27.16 -0.98
CA ALA A 5 22.31 26.05 -1.47
C ALA A 5 21.23 25.76 -0.40
N CYS A 6 19.95 25.96 -0.77
CA CYS A 6 18.84 25.48 0.01
C CYS A 6 19.02 23.97 0.25
N GLY A 7 19.12 23.59 1.54
CA GLY A 7 19.40 22.23 1.97
C GLY A 7 18.23 21.26 1.68
N TYR A 8 17.95 20.98 0.42
CA TYR A 8 17.08 19.90 0.01
C TYR A 8 17.90 18.61 0.01
N HIS A 9 17.74 17.81 1.04
CA HIS A 9 18.23 16.44 1.01
C HIS A 9 17.13 15.56 0.42
N PRO A 10 17.40 14.88 -0.73
CA PRO A 10 16.43 13.90 -1.22
C PRO A 10 16.25 12.81 -0.16
N LEU A 11 15.02 12.43 0.11
CA LEU A 11 14.63 11.39 1.08
C LEU A 11 15.31 10.04 0.76
N TYR A 12 15.72 9.87 -0.47
CA TYR A 12 16.42 8.69 -0.99
C TYR A 12 17.86 9.11 -1.28
N GLY A 13 18.78 8.78 -0.35
CA GLY A 13 20.20 9.04 -0.53
C GLY A 13 20.76 8.38 -1.80
N GLN A 14 21.76 9.01 -2.42
CA GLN A 14 22.46 8.51 -3.60
C GLN A 14 23.41 7.32 -3.27
N SER A 15 22.93 6.28 -2.62
CA SER A 15 23.60 4.98 -2.64
C SER A 15 23.14 4.25 -3.91
N GLN A 16 24.05 3.64 -4.66
CA GLN A 16 23.85 2.94 -5.94
C GLN A 16 22.47 2.28 -6.01
N THR A 17 21.55 2.91 -6.75
CA THR A 17 20.14 2.56 -6.73
C THR A 17 19.91 1.36 -7.61
N LEU A 18 20.05 0.17 -7.06
CA LEU A 18 19.59 -1.04 -7.72
C LEU A 18 18.10 -0.87 -8.06
N ALA A 19 17.79 -0.91 -9.34
CA ALA A 19 16.41 -0.86 -9.79
C ALA A 19 15.72 -2.17 -9.42
N VAL A 20 14.52 -2.08 -8.85
CA VAL A 20 13.75 -3.19 -8.29
C VAL A 20 12.53 -3.46 -9.17
N SER A 21 12.34 -4.69 -9.60
CA SER A 21 11.10 -5.10 -10.28
C SER A 21 10.00 -5.44 -9.28
N VAL A 22 8.73 -5.30 -9.69
CA VAL A 22 7.57 -5.66 -8.87
C VAL A 22 6.81 -6.80 -9.50
N ALA A 23 6.58 -7.86 -8.75
CA ALA A 23 5.80 -9.01 -9.17
C ALA A 23 4.70 -9.34 -8.17
N ALA A 24 3.62 -9.96 -8.67
CA ALA A 24 2.63 -10.59 -7.80
C ALA A 24 3.24 -11.86 -7.21
N GLY A 25 3.04 -12.04 -5.92
CA GLY A 25 3.36 -13.28 -5.23
C GLY A 25 2.11 -14.12 -5.02
N GLN A 26 1.94 -14.61 -3.80
CA GLN A 26 0.78 -15.41 -3.44
C GLN A 26 -0.48 -14.55 -3.35
N VAL A 27 -1.52 -14.94 -4.05
CA VAL A 27 -2.83 -14.30 -4.02
C VAL A 27 -3.79 -15.21 -3.28
N LEU A 28 -4.09 -14.86 -2.04
CA LEU A 28 -5.04 -15.64 -1.21
C LEU A 28 -6.48 -15.13 -1.35
N VAL A 29 -6.66 -13.97 -1.99
CA VAL A 29 -7.97 -13.33 -2.17
C VAL A 29 -8.34 -13.36 -3.65
N PRO A 30 -9.52 -13.86 -4.03
CA PRO A 30 -9.97 -13.91 -5.42
C PRO A 30 -10.47 -12.54 -5.91
N ASN A 31 -9.67 -11.48 -5.70
CA ASN A 31 -10.00 -10.12 -6.11
C ASN A 31 -8.87 -9.51 -6.93
N THR A 32 -8.99 -9.60 -8.24
CA THR A 32 -7.99 -9.10 -9.19
C THR A 32 -7.77 -7.59 -9.06
N ASN A 33 -8.81 -6.81 -8.73
CA ASN A 33 -8.71 -5.36 -8.59
C ASN A 33 -7.81 -4.98 -7.40
N ALA A 34 -7.95 -5.67 -6.27
CA ALA A 34 -7.10 -5.47 -5.11
C ALA A 34 -5.63 -5.79 -5.41
N VAL A 35 -5.39 -6.90 -6.10
CA VAL A 35 -4.02 -7.32 -6.50
C VAL A 35 -3.39 -6.28 -7.42
N GLN A 36 -4.10 -5.87 -8.48
CA GLN A 36 -3.57 -4.89 -9.42
C GLN A 36 -3.32 -3.52 -8.75
N ALA A 37 -4.21 -3.10 -7.86
CA ALA A 37 -4.05 -1.86 -7.11
C ALA A 37 -2.85 -1.91 -6.15
N ALA A 38 -2.64 -3.01 -5.43
CA ALA A 38 -1.49 -3.19 -4.55
C ALA A 38 -0.17 -3.16 -5.33
N LEU A 39 -0.09 -3.87 -6.46
CA LEU A 39 1.06 -3.83 -7.35
C LEU A 39 1.29 -2.43 -7.94
N GLY A 40 0.21 -1.74 -8.33
CA GLY A 40 0.25 -0.36 -8.80
C GLY A 40 0.82 0.59 -7.76
N GLY A 41 0.37 0.47 -6.52
CA GLY A 41 0.88 1.23 -5.38
C GLY A 41 2.37 1.01 -5.13
N ALA A 42 2.82 -0.25 -5.13
CA ALA A 42 4.22 -0.59 -4.95
C ALA A 42 5.10 -0.04 -6.09
N ARG A 43 4.64 -0.15 -7.34
CA ARG A 43 5.36 0.40 -8.51
C ARG A 43 5.44 1.93 -8.45
N ALA A 44 4.36 2.59 -8.08
CA ALA A 44 4.33 4.05 -7.95
C ALA A 44 5.33 4.55 -6.91
N GLU A 45 5.45 3.86 -5.78
CA GLU A 45 6.43 4.22 -4.74
C GLU A 45 7.87 4.00 -5.21
N LEU A 46 8.17 2.85 -5.83
CA LEU A 46 9.48 2.59 -6.40
C LEU A 46 9.83 3.57 -7.51
N ALA A 47 8.87 3.96 -8.36
CA ALA A 47 9.07 4.96 -9.39
C ALA A 47 9.36 6.34 -8.80
N ALA A 48 8.62 6.76 -7.76
CA ALA A 48 8.86 8.01 -7.05
C ALA A 48 10.25 8.05 -6.40
N ALA A 49 10.75 6.89 -5.96
CA ALA A 49 12.11 6.73 -5.45
C ALA A 49 13.19 6.63 -6.57
N GLY A 50 12.80 6.61 -7.84
CA GLY A 50 13.72 6.39 -8.96
C GLY A 50 14.33 4.97 -8.99
N ARG A 51 13.66 4.00 -8.37
CA ARG A 51 14.16 2.62 -8.19
C ARG A 51 13.31 1.56 -8.90
N LEU A 52 12.35 1.94 -9.71
CA LEU A 52 11.54 0.99 -10.45
C LEU A 52 12.31 0.46 -11.68
N ALA A 53 12.48 -0.87 -11.74
CA ALA A 53 13.03 -1.52 -12.93
C ALA A 53 11.99 -1.59 -14.05
N SER A 54 12.44 -1.42 -15.30
CA SER A 54 11.60 -1.49 -16.50
C SER A 54 11.29 -2.93 -16.93
N ALA A 55 12.05 -3.90 -16.47
CA ALA A 55 11.91 -5.31 -16.84
C ALA A 55 11.76 -6.21 -15.61
N SER A 56 11.27 -7.43 -15.82
CA SER A 56 11.19 -8.47 -14.79
C SER A 56 12.58 -9.02 -14.49
N ALA A 57 13.34 -8.29 -13.69
CA ALA A 57 14.71 -8.63 -13.30
C ALA A 57 14.81 -8.72 -11.78
N PHE A 58 15.92 -9.20 -11.29
CA PHE A 58 16.31 -9.08 -9.89
C PHE A 58 17.17 -7.83 -9.68
N PRO A 59 17.10 -7.21 -8.51
CA PRO A 59 16.25 -7.56 -7.36
C PRO A 59 14.74 -7.39 -7.64
N ARG A 60 13.94 -8.24 -6.98
CA ARG A 60 12.49 -8.30 -7.18
C ARG A 60 11.75 -8.13 -5.86
N LEU A 61 10.79 -7.23 -5.85
CA LEU A 61 9.81 -7.08 -4.77
C LEU A 61 8.56 -7.89 -5.13
N THR A 62 8.35 -8.97 -4.41
CA THR A 62 7.15 -9.82 -4.55
C THR A 62 6.10 -9.35 -3.56
N VAL A 63 4.91 -9.01 -4.04
CA VAL A 63 3.80 -8.52 -3.20
C VAL A 63 2.72 -9.58 -3.13
N ASP A 64 2.44 -10.05 -1.93
CA ASP A 64 1.36 -10.98 -1.61
C ASP A 64 0.15 -10.19 -1.12
N VAL A 65 -1.05 -10.50 -1.62
CA VAL A 65 -2.31 -9.98 -1.07
C VAL A 65 -2.93 -11.07 -0.22
N LEU A 66 -2.89 -10.90 1.10
CA LEU A 66 -3.21 -11.94 2.05
C LEU A 66 -4.70 -12.00 2.35
N ARG A 67 -5.33 -10.82 2.58
CA ARG A 67 -6.76 -10.75 2.90
C ARG A 67 -7.33 -9.37 2.66
N VAL A 68 -8.64 -9.34 2.55
CA VAL A 68 -9.49 -8.14 2.55
C VAL A 68 -10.44 -8.27 3.73
N ASP A 69 -10.45 -7.28 4.60
CA ASP A 69 -11.29 -7.24 5.78
C ASP A 69 -12.33 -6.14 5.63
N GLU A 70 -13.57 -6.42 5.97
CA GLU A 70 -14.57 -5.39 6.19
C GLU A 70 -14.37 -4.80 7.59
N VAL A 71 -14.34 -3.47 7.67
CA VAL A 71 -14.14 -2.74 8.92
C VAL A 71 -15.44 -2.03 9.26
N SER A 72 -16.13 -2.53 10.26
CA SER A 72 -17.29 -1.83 10.84
C SER A 72 -16.80 -0.89 11.93
N ARG A 73 -17.18 0.39 11.88
CA ARG A 73 -17.03 1.27 13.03
C ARG A 73 -18.19 1.09 13.99
N ALA A 74 -17.91 1.30 15.28
CA ALA A 74 -18.87 1.18 16.36
C ALA A 74 -20.15 1.99 16.11
N ILE A 75 -21.27 1.46 16.56
CA ILE A 75 -22.56 2.12 16.53
C ILE A 75 -22.48 3.41 17.36
N HIS A 76 -22.65 4.55 16.74
CA HIS A 76 -22.88 5.82 17.44
C HIS A 76 -24.37 5.94 17.78
N VAL A 77 -24.68 6.27 19.02
CA VAL A 77 -26.05 6.64 19.42
C VAL A 77 -26.20 8.13 19.20
N GLN A 78 -26.91 8.54 18.16
CA GLN A 78 -27.26 9.92 17.91
C GLN A 78 -28.75 10.12 18.16
N ALA A 79 -29.09 11.04 19.06
CA ALA A 79 -30.47 11.33 19.49
C ALA A 79 -31.27 10.10 19.96
N GLY A 80 -30.64 9.14 20.64
CA GLY A 80 -31.29 7.94 21.17
C GLY A 80 -31.55 6.83 20.15
N GLN A 81 -31.14 7.02 18.89
CA GLN A 81 -31.22 5.95 17.87
C GLN A 81 -29.82 5.44 17.50
N PRO A 82 -29.63 4.12 17.36
CA PRO A 82 -28.37 3.59 16.86
C PRO A 82 -28.20 3.97 15.39
N SER A 83 -27.16 4.73 15.09
CA SER A 83 -26.74 5.05 13.75
C SER A 83 -25.52 4.21 13.39
N ALA A 84 -25.56 3.53 12.26
CA ALA A 84 -24.40 2.79 11.75
C ALA A 84 -23.31 3.79 11.37
N ALA A 85 -22.23 3.85 12.14
CA ALA A 85 -21.12 4.72 11.84
C ALA A 85 -20.18 4.04 10.83
N GLY A 86 -20.43 4.24 9.58
CA GLY A 86 -19.53 3.99 8.45
C GLY A 86 -18.97 2.57 8.34
N MET A 87 -19.03 2.03 7.15
CA MET A 87 -18.26 0.86 6.74
C MET A 87 -16.87 1.27 6.26
N GLY A 88 -15.92 0.36 6.29
CA GLY A 88 -14.61 0.54 5.72
C GLY A 88 -14.08 -0.77 5.14
N VAL A 89 -13.07 -0.66 4.31
CA VAL A 89 -12.37 -1.81 3.75
C VAL A 89 -10.91 -1.71 4.13
N ALA A 90 -10.35 -2.79 4.65
CA ALA A 90 -8.93 -2.91 4.90
C ALA A 90 -8.33 -4.00 4.02
N VAL A 91 -7.14 -3.73 3.50
CA VAL A 91 -6.35 -4.71 2.74
C VAL A 91 -5.06 -4.99 3.49
N VAL A 92 -4.71 -6.26 3.58
CA VAL A 92 -3.46 -6.73 4.17
C VAL A 92 -2.59 -7.30 3.08
N VAL A 93 -1.39 -6.74 2.94
CA VAL A 93 -0.37 -7.20 2.00
C VAL A 93 0.90 -7.56 2.76
N ARG A 94 1.74 -8.36 2.12
CA ARG A 94 3.10 -8.65 2.58
C ARG A 94 4.03 -8.54 1.38
N ALA A 95 5.17 -7.91 1.57
CA ALA A 95 6.14 -7.81 0.48
C ALA A 95 7.47 -8.43 0.90
N ARG A 96 8.11 -9.09 -0.06
CA ARG A 96 9.41 -9.73 0.12
C ARG A 96 10.35 -9.27 -0.97
N LEU A 97 11.52 -8.79 -0.58
CA LEU A 97 12.58 -8.40 -1.49
C LEU A 97 13.55 -9.56 -1.67
N GLN A 98 13.80 -9.94 -2.90
CA GLN A 98 14.70 -11.02 -3.28
C GLN A 98 15.74 -10.49 -4.26
N GLU A 99 17.02 -10.74 -3.98
CA GLU A 99 18.13 -10.22 -4.81
C GLU A 99 18.42 -11.07 -6.02
N SER A 100 18.17 -12.37 -5.93
CA SER A 100 18.32 -13.33 -7.05
C SER A 100 17.28 -14.44 -6.95
N ALA A 101 17.12 -15.22 -8.02
CA ALA A 101 16.14 -16.32 -8.07
C ALA A 101 16.46 -17.47 -7.11
N GLU A 102 17.72 -17.63 -6.76
CA GLU A 102 18.24 -18.78 -5.98
C GLU A 102 18.39 -18.45 -4.49
N GLN A 103 18.28 -17.16 -4.11
CA GLN A 103 18.44 -16.73 -2.73
C GLN A 103 17.08 -16.56 -2.05
N GLU A 104 17.07 -16.82 -0.75
CA GLU A 104 15.92 -16.46 0.08
C GLU A 104 15.70 -14.94 0.11
N PRO A 105 14.47 -14.46 0.37
CA PRO A 105 14.22 -13.05 0.50
C PRO A 105 15.12 -12.40 1.55
N THR A 106 15.80 -11.34 1.17
CA THR A 106 16.68 -10.57 2.07
C THR A 106 15.91 -9.65 3.00
N LEU A 107 14.64 -9.35 2.64
CA LEU A 107 13.75 -8.55 3.45
C LEU A 107 12.32 -9.08 3.32
N ASP A 108 11.63 -9.09 4.45
CA ASP A 108 10.20 -9.39 4.58
C ASP A 108 9.55 -8.27 5.39
N THR A 109 8.54 -7.61 4.84
CA THR A 109 7.87 -6.48 5.50
C THR A 109 6.95 -6.90 6.65
N GLY A 110 6.65 -8.21 6.76
CA GLY A 110 5.52 -8.66 7.55
C GLY A 110 4.19 -8.19 6.96
N ASP A 111 3.12 -8.31 7.75
CA ASP A 111 1.77 -7.95 7.35
C ASP A 111 1.57 -6.43 7.43
N VAL A 112 1.35 -5.81 6.29
CA VAL A 112 1.07 -4.37 6.15
C VAL A 112 -0.41 -4.18 5.91
N ARG A 113 -1.11 -3.55 6.85
CA ARG A 113 -2.56 -3.31 6.79
C ARG A 113 -2.85 -1.85 6.52
N ARG A 114 -3.73 -1.58 5.55
CA ARG A 114 -4.28 -0.23 5.31
C ARG A 114 -5.78 -0.31 5.15
N ALA A 115 -6.47 0.69 5.70
CA ALA A 115 -7.92 0.78 5.66
C ALA A 115 -8.36 2.09 5.01
N VAL A 116 -9.52 2.05 4.36
CA VAL A 116 -10.23 3.20 3.81
C VAL A 116 -11.65 3.17 4.33
N GLN A 117 -12.11 4.31 4.84
CA GLN A 117 -13.48 4.48 5.28
C GLN A 117 -14.39 4.72 4.08
N ILE A 118 -15.55 4.12 4.10
CA ILE A 118 -16.63 4.35 3.14
C ILE A 118 -17.62 5.31 3.82
N SER A 119 -17.72 6.53 3.30
CA SER A 119 -18.72 7.50 3.72
C SER A 119 -19.84 7.43 2.69
N GLY A 120 -21.04 7.06 3.08
CA GLY A 120 -22.17 7.04 2.15
C GLY A 120 -23.48 6.77 2.87
N ASP A 121 -24.53 7.45 2.43
CA ASP A 121 -25.91 7.05 2.69
C ASP A 121 -26.21 5.79 1.90
N ALA A 122 -26.90 4.85 2.55
CA ALA A 122 -27.12 3.50 2.08
C ALA A 122 -28.03 3.42 0.84
N ASP A 123 -27.51 3.79 -0.35
CA ASP A 123 -28.14 3.36 -1.61
C ASP A 123 -27.40 2.10 -2.12
N PRO A 124 -28.05 0.92 -2.12
CA PRO A 124 -27.41 -0.34 -2.52
C PRO A 124 -26.86 -0.35 -3.95
N ARG A 125 -27.27 0.59 -4.80
CA ARG A 125 -26.78 0.69 -6.19
C ARG A 125 -25.45 1.45 -6.28
N VAL A 126 -25.20 2.33 -5.31
CA VAL A 126 -23.96 3.11 -5.20
C VAL A 126 -22.92 2.32 -4.41
N ASP A 127 -23.36 1.46 -3.49
CA ASP A 127 -22.52 0.74 -2.55
C ASP A 127 -21.45 -0.13 -3.24
N GLY A 128 -21.77 -0.82 -4.33
CA GLY A 128 -20.79 -1.65 -5.03
C GLY A 128 -19.62 -0.88 -5.63
N ALA A 129 -19.89 0.25 -6.29
CA ALA A 129 -18.86 1.06 -6.92
C ALA A 129 -18.00 1.78 -5.88
N VAL A 130 -18.63 2.26 -4.79
CA VAL A 130 -17.95 2.92 -3.68
C VAL A 130 -17.08 1.91 -2.92
N TYR A 131 -17.59 0.69 -2.69
CA TYR A 131 -16.81 -0.40 -2.12
C TYR A 131 -15.59 -0.74 -2.96
N ASP A 132 -15.76 -0.92 -4.28
CA ASP A 132 -14.66 -1.21 -5.19
C ASP A 132 -13.61 -0.09 -5.25
N GLN A 133 -14.04 1.15 -5.14
CA GLN A 133 -13.14 2.30 -5.07
C GLN A 133 -12.36 2.31 -3.75
N ALA A 134 -13.02 2.09 -2.63
CA ALA A 134 -12.39 2.00 -1.32
C ALA A 134 -11.40 0.83 -1.24
N LEU A 135 -11.77 -0.32 -1.80
CA LEU A 135 -10.92 -1.49 -1.89
C LEU A 135 -9.64 -1.20 -2.69
N ARG A 136 -9.78 -0.61 -3.87
CA ARG A 136 -8.63 -0.20 -4.69
C ARG A 136 -7.74 0.79 -3.96
N ALA A 137 -8.32 1.80 -3.33
CA ALA A 137 -7.55 2.79 -2.57
C ALA A 137 -6.83 2.18 -1.36
N ALA A 138 -7.48 1.26 -0.62
CA ALA A 138 -6.85 0.55 0.48
C ALA A 138 -5.69 -0.34 0.01
N ALA A 139 -5.89 -1.08 -1.08
CA ALA A 139 -4.88 -1.95 -1.67
C ALA A 139 -3.67 -1.15 -2.19
N GLU A 140 -3.91 -0.04 -2.89
CA GLU A 140 -2.85 0.84 -3.37
C GLU A 140 -2.02 1.42 -2.23
N ARG A 141 -2.68 1.90 -1.16
CA ARG A 141 -1.99 2.41 0.04
C ARG A 141 -1.18 1.32 0.72
N ALA A 142 -1.71 0.11 0.82
CA ALA A 142 -1.00 -1.03 1.40
C ALA A 142 0.24 -1.40 0.58
N GLY A 143 0.12 -1.45 -0.75
CA GLY A 143 1.25 -1.69 -1.65
C GLY A 143 2.33 -0.62 -1.57
N ARG A 144 1.96 0.65 -1.50
CA ARG A 144 2.91 1.77 -1.29
C ARG A 144 3.64 1.63 0.05
N ALA A 145 2.90 1.37 1.13
CA ALA A 145 3.50 1.22 2.44
C ALA A 145 4.48 0.04 2.49
N ALA A 146 4.12 -1.10 1.90
CA ALA A 146 5.02 -2.25 1.82
C ALA A 146 6.29 -1.93 1.02
N ALA A 147 6.19 -1.20 -0.10
CA ALA A 147 7.35 -0.78 -0.87
C ALA A 147 8.23 0.21 -0.09
N ARG A 148 7.65 1.14 0.69
CA ARG A 148 8.42 2.04 1.58
C ARG A 148 9.22 1.28 2.62
N ILE A 149 8.60 0.33 3.29
CA ILE A 149 9.28 -0.54 4.27
C ILE A 149 10.43 -1.27 3.57
N ALA A 150 10.20 -1.82 2.37
CA ALA A 150 11.23 -2.49 1.59
C ALA A 150 12.38 -1.57 1.17
N LEU A 151 12.12 -0.26 1.01
CA LEU A 151 13.13 0.75 0.73
C LEU A 151 13.85 1.25 1.99
N GLY A 152 13.45 0.82 3.19
CA GLY A 152 13.97 1.31 4.45
C GLY A 152 13.52 2.75 4.78
N VAL A 153 12.43 3.21 4.17
CA VAL A 153 11.87 4.54 4.43
C VAL A 153 10.88 4.44 5.59
N PRO A 154 11.07 5.21 6.66
CA PRO A 154 10.14 5.21 7.78
C PRO A 154 8.75 5.64 7.31
N GLU A 155 7.72 5.02 7.91
CA GLU A 155 6.35 5.49 7.69
C GLU A 155 6.20 6.92 8.23
N PRO A 156 5.49 7.78 7.51
CA PRO A 156 5.05 9.02 8.13
C PRO A 156 4.19 8.63 9.33
N SER A 157 4.55 9.13 10.50
CA SER A 157 3.76 8.94 11.70
C SER A 157 2.34 9.41 11.41
N ASP A 158 1.35 8.53 11.55
CA ASP A 158 -0.08 8.87 11.49
C ASP A 158 -0.48 9.68 12.76
N GLU A 159 0.34 10.62 13.15
CA GLU A 159 0.02 11.62 14.15
C GLU A 159 -0.74 12.75 13.44
N ALA A 160 -2.00 12.44 13.10
CA ALA A 160 -2.95 13.48 12.76
C ALA A 160 -3.35 14.23 14.05
N PRO A 161 -3.44 15.55 13.98
CA PRO A 161 -3.88 16.39 15.10
C PRO A 161 -5.31 16.13 15.52
#